data_ad7bc216a096092fe965b6f1f398a704
#
_entry.id   ad7bc216a096092fe965b6f1f398a704
#
_cell.length_a   1.000
_cell.length_b   1.000
_cell.length_c   1.000
_cell.angle_alpha   90.00
_cell.angle_beta   90.00
_cell.angle_gamma   90.00
#
_symmetry.space_group_name_H-M   'P 1'
#
loop_
_entity.id
_entity.type
_entity.pdbx_description
1 polymer ?
#
loop_
_entity_poly.entity_id
_entity_poly.type
_entity_poly.pdbx_seq_one_letter_code
_entity_poly.pdbx_strand_id
1 'polypeptide(L)'
;MTELRRGDRFLRIGHRGAAALAPENTLDAFRRALEVGVDFVEFDVLDLVDGTLVLAHSDDLLEVSHGRATGHVRGLRLEELREVVPQLPTFEDALGFLASVEVGLHADVKCERHGHEVAAAIRRYGLVDRAVASSFSWRALHDLRETEPRLAVGLTYPEDRHGLTRRRLLAPLVPNAVRLLGRALPRRLPRWLESTGANVAMLHHGVLSQAAVDRCHAAGAAVWVWTVNEAELLSHVVALGVDGVVSDDPRLFLQ
;
A
#
# COMPACT_ATOMS: atom_id res chain seq x y z
N MET A 1 -9.21 -17.79 0.86
CA MET A 1 -7.80 -17.36 0.55
C MET A 1 -7.87 -16.21 -0.41
N THR A 2 -7.22 -15.12 -0.12
CA THR A 2 -7.26 -13.86 -0.90
C THR A 2 -6.90 -14.09 -2.36
N GLU A 3 -7.75 -13.62 -3.29
CA GLU A 3 -7.46 -13.66 -4.72
C GLU A 3 -6.42 -12.58 -5.05
N LEU A 4 -5.22 -12.97 -5.42
CA LEU A 4 -4.11 -12.08 -5.72
C LEU A 4 -3.89 -11.86 -7.22
N ARG A 5 -4.59 -12.65 -8.07
CA ARG A 5 -4.54 -12.67 -9.53
C ARG A 5 -5.91 -13.01 -10.11
N ARG A 6 -6.25 -12.43 -11.23
CA ARG A 6 -7.54 -12.69 -11.93
C ARG A 6 -7.37 -13.14 -13.37
N GLY A 7 -6.56 -14.17 -13.60
CA GLY A 7 -6.43 -14.78 -14.91
C GLY A 7 -5.98 -13.79 -15.99
N ASP A 8 -6.91 -13.34 -16.83
CA ASP A 8 -6.68 -12.50 -17.98
C ASP A 8 -6.84 -10.98 -17.74
N ARG A 9 -7.17 -10.58 -16.49
CA ARG A 9 -7.31 -9.17 -16.11
C ARG A 9 -6.58 -8.85 -14.81
N PHE A 10 -6.08 -7.62 -14.67
CA PHE A 10 -5.49 -7.13 -13.44
C PHE A 10 -6.55 -6.76 -12.38
N LEU A 11 -6.16 -6.82 -11.10
CA LEU A 11 -6.95 -6.31 -9.98
C LEU A 11 -6.86 -4.77 -9.94
N ARG A 12 -8.00 -4.12 -9.80
CA ARG A 12 -8.15 -2.66 -9.73
C ARG A 12 -8.09 -2.25 -8.26
N ILE A 13 -7.10 -1.43 -7.90
CA ILE A 13 -6.82 -1.08 -6.51
C ILE A 13 -6.89 0.44 -6.36
N GLY A 14 -7.79 0.92 -5.51
CA GLY A 14 -7.91 2.33 -5.20
C GLY A 14 -6.88 2.75 -4.16
N HIS A 15 -5.93 3.64 -4.55
CA HIS A 15 -4.84 4.12 -3.70
C HIS A 15 -5.36 5.08 -2.63
N ARG A 16 -5.13 4.76 -1.37
CA ARG A 16 -5.65 5.49 -0.20
C ARG A 16 -7.16 5.74 -0.29
N GLY A 17 -7.87 4.73 -0.80
CA GLY A 17 -9.24 4.83 -1.27
C GLY A 17 -9.30 5.24 -2.74
N ALA A 18 -9.72 6.47 -2.99
CA ALA A 18 -9.67 7.12 -4.31
C ALA A 18 -9.17 8.55 -4.09
N ALA A 19 -7.85 8.71 -3.89
CA ALA A 19 -7.21 9.94 -3.44
C ALA A 19 -7.45 11.15 -4.37
N ALA A 20 -7.72 10.91 -5.66
CA ALA A 20 -8.09 11.95 -6.62
C ALA A 20 -9.56 12.40 -6.52
N LEU A 21 -10.42 11.66 -5.80
CA LEU A 21 -11.87 11.91 -5.73
C LEU A 21 -12.33 12.39 -4.34
N ALA A 22 -11.55 12.12 -3.29
CA ALA A 22 -11.80 12.54 -1.91
C ALA A 22 -10.47 12.62 -1.14
N PRO A 23 -10.42 13.25 0.04
CA PRO A 23 -9.22 13.28 0.86
C PRO A 23 -8.69 11.87 1.13
N GLU A 24 -7.40 11.66 0.86
CA GLU A 24 -6.73 10.35 0.98
C GLU A 24 -6.84 9.76 2.39
N ASN A 25 -6.82 8.43 2.49
CA ASN A 25 -6.87 7.70 3.75
C ASN A 25 -8.10 8.03 4.62
N THR A 26 -9.23 8.38 4.00
CA THR A 26 -10.51 8.63 4.68
C THR A 26 -11.60 7.64 4.26
N LEU A 27 -12.60 7.47 5.11
CA LEU A 27 -13.77 6.63 4.76
C LEU A 27 -14.56 7.18 3.57
N ASP A 28 -14.47 8.49 3.29
CA ASP A 28 -15.08 9.08 2.10
C ASP A 28 -14.33 8.66 0.82
N ALA A 29 -13.00 8.68 0.84
CA ALA A 29 -12.20 8.13 -0.26
C ALA A 29 -12.49 6.65 -0.51
N PHE A 30 -12.76 5.86 0.55
CA PHE A 30 -13.16 4.46 0.41
C PHE A 30 -14.51 4.32 -0.28
N ARG A 31 -15.52 5.14 0.10
CA ARG A 31 -16.84 5.16 -0.57
C ARG A 31 -16.69 5.49 -2.06
N ARG A 32 -15.85 6.49 -2.39
CA ARG A 32 -15.59 6.85 -3.79
C ARG A 32 -14.95 5.71 -4.58
N ALA A 33 -13.99 4.99 -3.98
CA ALA A 33 -13.40 3.82 -4.61
C ALA A 33 -14.43 2.71 -4.89
N LEU A 34 -15.32 2.45 -3.93
CA LEU A 34 -16.42 1.49 -4.08
C LEU A 34 -17.42 1.89 -5.17
N GLU A 35 -17.77 3.18 -5.26
CA GLU A 35 -18.66 3.70 -6.32
C GLU A 35 -18.07 3.48 -7.73
N VAL A 36 -16.75 3.57 -7.88
CA VAL A 36 -16.05 3.25 -9.14
C VAL A 36 -15.99 1.75 -9.40
N GLY A 37 -16.05 0.92 -8.36
CA GLY A 37 -16.04 -0.53 -8.46
C GLY A 37 -14.65 -1.13 -8.48
N VAL A 38 -13.77 -0.71 -7.55
CA VAL A 38 -12.45 -1.32 -7.34
C VAL A 38 -12.57 -2.73 -6.78
N ASP A 39 -11.52 -3.54 -6.99
CA ASP A 39 -11.42 -4.89 -6.43
C ASP A 39 -10.80 -4.86 -5.01
N PHE A 40 -9.92 -3.87 -4.75
CA PHE A 40 -9.31 -3.62 -3.45
C PHE A 40 -9.29 -2.13 -3.13
N VAL A 41 -9.44 -1.80 -1.84
CA VAL A 41 -9.16 -0.47 -1.28
C VAL A 41 -7.81 -0.55 -0.57
N GLU A 42 -6.86 0.25 -1.02
CA GLU A 42 -5.57 0.39 -0.37
C GLU A 42 -5.59 1.60 0.59
N PHE A 43 -4.86 1.50 1.68
CA PHE A 43 -4.65 2.56 2.67
C PHE A 43 -3.39 2.33 3.49
N ASP A 44 -2.83 3.43 3.99
CA ASP A 44 -1.61 3.44 4.79
C ASP A 44 -1.92 3.32 6.30
N VAL A 45 -1.16 2.50 7.03
CA VAL A 45 -1.31 2.32 8.48
C VAL A 45 -0.07 2.86 9.20
N LEU A 46 -0.27 3.85 10.07
CA LEU A 46 0.75 4.50 10.88
C LEU A 46 0.41 4.43 12.38
N ASP A 47 1.43 4.39 13.22
CA ASP A 47 1.31 4.35 14.67
C ASP A 47 1.43 5.75 15.31
N LEU A 48 0.64 6.01 16.33
CA LEU A 48 0.74 7.17 17.21
C LEU A 48 1.63 6.87 18.45
N VAL A 49 1.93 7.88 19.25
CA VAL A 49 2.79 7.77 20.42
C VAL A 49 2.30 6.76 21.47
N ASP A 50 1.00 6.56 21.55
CA ASP A 50 0.35 5.62 22.48
C ASP A 50 0.09 4.23 21.86
N GLY A 51 0.57 3.99 20.63
CA GLY A 51 0.36 2.75 19.88
C GLY A 51 -0.97 2.67 19.15
N THR A 52 -1.81 3.71 19.20
CA THR A 52 -3.02 3.77 18.38
C THR A 52 -2.65 3.76 16.90
N LEU A 53 -3.28 2.90 16.12
CA LEU A 53 -3.07 2.84 14.66
C LEU A 53 -4.08 3.73 13.95
N VAL A 54 -3.57 4.60 13.06
CA VAL A 54 -4.37 5.54 12.26
C VAL A 54 -4.06 5.40 10.78
N LEU A 55 -4.91 5.93 9.92
CA LEU A 55 -4.68 5.94 8.48
C LEU A 55 -3.91 7.22 8.09
N ALA A 56 -2.61 7.09 7.88
CA ALA A 56 -1.77 8.19 7.44
C ALA A 56 -0.60 7.69 6.61
N HIS A 57 -0.31 8.37 5.51
CA HIS A 57 0.80 8.02 4.61
C HIS A 57 2.17 8.39 5.19
N SER A 58 2.23 9.46 5.95
CA SER A 58 3.48 10.11 6.35
C SER A 58 3.46 10.47 7.84
N ASP A 59 4.63 10.49 8.46
CA ASP A 59 4.84 11.07 9.79
C ASP A 59 4.88 12.62 9.77
N ASP A 60 4.88 13.24 8.60
CA ASP A 60 4.85 14.69 8.46
C ASP A 60 3.43 15.24 8.65
N LEU A 61 3.19 15.88 9.81
CA LEU A 61 1.89 16.46 10.15
C LEU A 61 1.47 17.57 9.18
N LEU A 62 2.42 18.29 8.58
CA LEU A 62 2.10 19.32 7.58
C LEU A 62 1.43 18.71 6.35
N GLU A 63 1.92 17.55 5.90
CA GLU A 63 1.35 16.79 4.80
C GLU A 63 -0.03 16.23 5.17
N VAL A 64 -0.13 15.50 6.28
CA VAL A 64 -1.35 14.84 6.72
C VAL A 64 -2.47 15.83 7.06
N SER A 65 -2.10 17.01 7.58
CA SER A 65 -3.05 18.07 7.91
C SER A 65 -3.38 19.01 6.74
N HIS A 66 -2.80 18.77 5.56
CA HIS A 66 -2.92 19.68 4.41
C HIS A 66 -2.53 21.13 4.74
N GLY A 67 -1.41 21.30 5.44
CA GLY A 67 -0.84 22.60 5.77
C GLY A 67 -1.39 23.27 7.06
N ARG A 68 -2.25 22.60 7.84
CA ARG A 68 -2.88 23.20 9.04
C ARG A 68 -1.97 23.21 10.26
N ALA A 69 -1.06 22.22 10.38
CA ALA A 69 -0.15 22.09 11.50
C ALA A 69 1.20 21.52 11.05
N THR A 70 2.23 21.74 11.85
CA THR A 70 3.58 21.20 11.65
C THR A 70 3.97 20.27 12.79
N GLY A 71 4.84 19.30 12.54
CA GLY A 71 5.31 18.35 13.55
C GLY A 71 5.27 16.92 13.04
N HIS A 72 5.20 15.96 13.95
CA HIS A 72 5.19 14.54 13.70
C HIS A 72 3.88 13.91 14.13
N VAL A 73 3.22 13.18 13.22
CA VAL A 73 1.98 12.43 13.51
C VAL A 73 2.23 11.42 14.63
N ARG A 74 3.35 10.71 14.60
CA ARG A 74 3.75 9.73 15.62
C ARG A 74 4.01 10.32 17.00
N GLY A 75 4.22 11.63 17.08
CA GLY A 75 4.38 12.34 18.36
C GLY A 75 3.06 12.67 19.06
N LEU A 76 1.93 12.48 18.40
CA LEU A 76 0.60 12.86 18.90
C LEU A 76 -0.15 11.66 19.50
N ARG A 77 -1.10 11.98 20.38
CA ARG A 77 -2.20 11.09 20.76
C ARG A 77 -3.39 11.28 19.82
N LEU A 78 -4.31 10.32 19.82
CA LEU A 78 -5.47 10.36 18.92
C LEU A 78 -6.32 11.62 19.10
N GLU A 79 -6.53 12.09 20.34
CA GLU A 79 -7.30 13.29 20.64
C GLU A 79 -6.63 14.54 20.02
N GLU A 80 -5.31 14.67 20.17
CA GLU A 80 -4.52 15.77 19.62
C GLU A 80 -4.54 15.77 18.08
N LEU A 81 -4.41 14.59 17.48
CA LEU A 81 -4.49 14.43 16.03
C LEU A 81 -5.88 14.81 15.50
N ARG A 82 -6.94 14.43 16.19
CA ARG A 82 -8.33 14.76 15.82
C ARG A 82 -8.67 16.25 15.90
N GLU A 83 -7.99 17.01 16.74
CA GLU A 83 -8.14 18.48 16.76
C GLU A 83 -7.64 19.11 15.44
N VAL A 84 -6.62 18.52 14.82
CA VAL A 84 -6.01 19.01 13.59
C VAL A 84 -6.62 18.37 12.33
N VAL A 85 -6.89 17.06 12.39
CA VAL A 85 -7.39 16.26 11.26
C VAL A 85 -8.58 15.42 11.71
N PRO A 86 -9.75 16.04 11.97
CA PRO A 86 -10.89 15.37 12.59
C PRO A 86 -11.50 14.22 11.77
N GLN A 87 -11.28 14.23 10.45
CA GLN A 87 -11.79 13.19 9.54
C GLN A 87 -10.85 11.98 9.41
N LEU A 88 -9.67 11.99 10.01
CA LEU A 88 -8.72 10.89 9.90
C LEU A 88 -9.22 9.68 10.71
N PRO A 89 -9.49 8.53 10.06
CA PRO A 89 -9.96 7.37 10.77
C PRO A 89 -8.82 6.65 11.49
N THR A 90 -9.18 5.91 12.55
CA THR A 90 -8.32 4.87 13.09
C THR A 90 -8.30 3.66 12.15
N PHE A 91 -7.33 2.77 12.33
CA PHE A 91 -7.30 1.50 11.62
C PHE A 91 -8.54 0.65 11.91
N GLU A 92 -9.03 0.67 13.16
CA GLU A 92 -10.27 0.00 13.57
C GLU A 92 -11.50 0.54 12.86
N ASP A 93 -11.61 1.89 12.69
CA ASP A 93 -12.70 2.52 11.93
C ASP A 93 -12.71 2.03 10.48
N ALA A 94 -11.52 1.92 9.86
CA ALA A 94 -11.36 1.42 8.50
C ALA A 94 -11.76 -0.06 8.38
N LEU A 95 -11.30 -0.91 9.29
CA LEU A 95 -11.65 -2.33 9.30
C LEU A 95 -13.16 -2.53 9.53
N GLY A 96 -13.77 -1.77 10.45
CA GLY A 96 -15.23 -1.81 10.69
C GLY A 96 -16.03 -1.44 9.45
N PHE A 97 -15.62 -0.39 8.73
CA PHE A 97 -16.22 -0.01 7.46
C PHE A 97 -16.07 -1.11 6.40
N LEU A 98 -14.84 -1.62 6.21
CA LEU A 98 -14.55 -2.63 5.19
C LEU A 98 -15.21 -3.98 5.50
N ALA A 99 -15.43 -4.31 6.77
CA ALA A 99 -16.18 -5.51 7.16
C ALA A 99 -17.66 -5.46 6.75
N SER A 100 -18.22 -4.26 6.55
CA SER A 100 -19.62 -4.06 6.14
C SER A 100 -19.86 -4.10 4.64
N VAL A 101 -18.81 -4.21 3.82
CA VAL A 101 -18.87 -4.16 2.35
C VAL A 101 -18.08 -5.31 1.71
N GLU A 102 -18.46 -5.66 0.48
CA GLU A 102 -17.81 -6.73 -0.29
C GLU A 102 -16.68 -6.18 -1.19
N VAL A 103 -15.50 -5.90 -0.58
CA VAL A 103 -14.30 -5.44 -1.29
C VAL A 103 -13.06 -6.01 -0.62
N GLY A 104 -11.99 -6.23 -1.36
CA GLY A 104 -10.69 -6.55 -0.79
C GLY A 104 -10.07 -5.35 -0.08
N LEU A 105 -9.23 -5.59 0.92
CA LEU A 105 -8.44 -4.55 1.56
C LEU A 105 -6.94 -4.78 1.34
N HIS A 106 -6.20 -3.68 1.17
CA HIS A 106 -4.76 -3.67 1.14
C HIS A 106 -4.24 -2.65 2.16
N ALA A 107 -3.72 -3.13 3.29
CA ALA A 107 -3.12 -2.28 4.32
C ALA A 107 -1.61 -2.16 4.09
N ASP A 108 -1.11 -0.97 3.73
CA ASP A 108 0.33 -0.72 3.66
C ASP A 108 0.88 -0.25 5.01
N VAL A 109 1.56 -1.15 5.72
CA VAL A 109 1.99 -0.99 7.10
C VAL A 109 3.29 -0.18 7.14
N LYS A 110 3.20 1.09 7.58
CA LYS A 110 4.34 2.01 7.72
C LYS A 110 5.05 1.87 9.07
N CYS A 111 4.46 1.16 10.02
CA CYS A 111 4.99 0.95 11.36
C CYS A 111 5.77 -0.37 11.45
N GLU A 112 7.05 -0.30 11.86
CA GLU A 112 7.93 -1.48 11.90
C GLU A 112 7.58 -2.48 13.01
N ARG A 113 6.89 -2.05 14.09
CA ARG A 113 6.70 -2.81 15.34
C ARG A 113 5.26 -3.26 15.60
N HIS A 114 4.32 -2.92 14.72
CA HIS A 114 2.89 -3.19 14.93
C HIS A 114 2.31 -4.23 13.96
N GLY A 115 3.16 -5.10 13.38
CA GLY A 115 2.70 -6.16 12.49
C GLY A 115 1.77 -7.16 13.19
N HIS A 116 2.05 -7.48 14.47
CA HIS A 116 1.21 -8.37 15.27
C HIS A 116 -0.18 -7.79 15.50
N GLU A 117 -0.28 -6.50 15.88
CA GLU A 117 -1.54 -5.80 16.13
C GLU A 117 -2.36 -5.67 14.86
N VAL A 118 -1.72 -5.33 13.73
CA VAL A 118 -2.38 -5.23 12.41
C VAL A 118 -2.98 -6.58 12.01
N ALA A 119 -2.22 -7.68 12.08
CA ALA A 119 -2.70 -9.00 11.71
C ALA A 119 -3.82 -9.48 12.65
N ALA A 120 -3.68 -9.25 13.96
CA ALA A 120 -4.70 -9.60 14.96
C ALA A 120 -6.00 -8.81 14.73
N ALA A 121 -5.93 -7.53 14.39
CA ALA A 121 -7.09 -6.72 14.07
C ALA A 121 -7.79 -7.22 12.79
N ILE A 122 -7.06 -7.42 11.69
CA ILE A 122 -7.62 -7.97 10.44
C ILE A 122 -8.35 -9.31 10.71
N ARG A 123 -7.75 -10.20 11.52
CA ARG A 123 -8.39 -11.46 11.92
C ARG A 123 -9.65 -11.24 12.74
N ARG A 124 -9.62 -10.34 13.73
CA ARG A 124 -10.76 -10.03 14.59
C ARG A 124 -11.98 -9.53 13.82
N TYR A 125 -11.77 -8.77 12.75
CA TYR A 125 -12.84 -8.29 11.86
C TYR A 125 -13.27 -9.33 10.79
N GLY A 126 -12.66 -10.52 10.77
CA GLY A 126 -13.01 -11.58 9.81
C GLY A 126 -12.57 -11.29 8.36
N LEU A 127 -11.54 -10.46 8.17
CA LEU A 127 -11.14 -9.96 6.86
C LEU A 127 -9.96 -10.71 6.23
N VAL A 128 -9.39 -11.72 6.90
CA VAL A 128 -8.17 -12.43 6.48
C VAL A 128 -8.23 -12.92 5.03
N ASP A 129 -9.37 -13.50 4.64
CA ASP A 129 -9.51 -14.16 3.34
C ASP A 129 -9.71 -13.18 2.16
N ARG A 130 -9.74 -11.87 2.43
CA ARG A 130 -9.81 -10.80 1.43
C ARG A 130 -8.89 -9.61 1.75
N ALA A 131 -7.84 -9.87 2.54
CA ALA A 131 -6.85 -8.88 2.95
C ALA A 131 -5.46 -9.18 2.38
N VAL A 132 -4.77 -8.12 2.04
CA VAL A 132 -3.32 -8.09 1.82
C VAL A 132 -2.74 -7.05 2.78
N ALA A 133 -1.68 -7.40 3.51
CA ALA A 133 -0.91 -6.46 4.31
C ALA A 133 0.50 -6.34 3.74
N SER A 134 0.90 -5.15 3.32
CA SER A 134 2.25 -4.92 2.78
C SER A 134 3.10 -4.04 3.67
N SER A 135 4.40 -4.10 3.49
CA SER A 135 5.34 -3.21 4.16
C SER A 135 6.68 -3.15 3.44
N PHE A 136 7.41 -2.06 3.64
CA PHE A 136 8.86 -1.99 3.37
C PHE A 136 9.67 -2.71 4.44
N SER A 137 9.15 -2.84 5.65
CA SER A 137 9.83 -3.45 6.80
C SER A 137 9.68 -4.96 6.77
N TRP A 138 10.81 -5.66 6.63
CA TRP A 138 10.85 -7.13 6.73
C TRP A 138 10.39 -7.63 8.09
N ARG A 139 10.66 -6.86 9.15
CA ARG A 139 10.18 -7.18 10.50
C ARG A 139 8.66 -7.17 10.55
N ALA A 140 8.02 -6.11 10.05
CA ALA A 140 6.56 -6.03 10.00
C ALA A 140 5.95 -7.21 9.21
N LEU A 141 6.56 -7.59 8.07
CA LEU A 141 6.10 -8.75 7.28
C LEU A 141 6.22 -10.06 8.06
N HIS A 142 7.29 -10.23 8.83
CA HIS A 142 7.47 -11.40 9.68
C HIS A 142 6.41 -11.46 10.78
N ASP A 143 6.21 -10.35 11.51
CA ASP A 143 5.24 -10.24 12.59
C ASP A 143 3.79 -10.48 12.09
N LEU A 144 3.44 -9.97 10.90
CA LEU A 144 2.16 -10.22 10.22
C LEU A 144 1.92 -11.72 9.98
N ARG A 145 2.89 -12.41 9.40
CA ARG A 145 2.79 -13.84 9.09
C ARG A 145 2.81 -14.73 10.32
N GLU A 146 3.60 -14.39 11.32
CA GLU A 146 3.66 -15.13 12.58
C GLU A 146 2.29 -15.11 13.28
N THR A 147 1.61 -13.95 13.25
CA THR A 147 0.32 -13.76 13.91
C THR A 147 -0.85 -14.39 13.15
N GLU A 148 -0.85 -14.26 11.81
CA GLU A 148 -1.90 -14.85 10.96
C GLU A 148 -1.27 -15.45 9.69
N PRO A 149 -0.90 -16.73 9.71
CA PRO A 149 -0.24 -17.39 8.57
C PRO A 149 -1.05 -17.44 7.27
N ARG A 150 -2.38 -17.27 7.35
CA ARG A 150 -3.27 -17.22 6.16
C ARG A 150 -3.36 -15.84 5.53
N LEU A 151 -2.92 -14.79 6.24
CA LEU A 151 -2.93 -13.44 5.71
C LEU A 151 -1.94 -13.35 4.55
N ALA A 152 -2.42 -12.86 3.41
CA ALA A 152 -1.53 -12.55 2.30
C ALA A 152 -0.66 -11.34 2.65
N VAL A 153 0.66 -11.47 2.44
CA VAL A 153 1.61 -10.38 2.72
C VAL A 153 2.31 -9.91 1.45
N GLY A 154 2.58 -8.60 1.38
CA GLY A 154 3.21 -7.93 0.26
C GLY A 154 4.53 -7.26 0.63
N LEU A 155 5.58 -7.49 -0.17
CA LEU A 155 6.85 -6.77 -0.05
C LEU A 155 6.80 -5.51 -0.92
N THR A 156 6.80 -4.35 -0.29
CA THR A 156 6.80 -3.05 -0.98
C THR A 156 8.23 -2.61 -1.34
N TYR A 157 8.44 -2.13 -2.60
CA TYR A 157 9.75 -1.68 -3.07
C TYR A 157 9.64 -0.65 -4.21
N PRO A 158 10.54 0.38 -4.27
CA PRO A 158 11.57 0.72 -3.29
C PRO A 158 11.02 1.54 -2.12
N GLU A 159 11.75 1.50 -1.01
CA GLU A 159 11.51 2.41 0.12
C GLU A 159 12.30 3.71 -0.07
N ASP A 160 11.67 4.86 0.14
CA ASP A 160 12.36 6.17 0.22
C ASP A 160 12.71 6.54 1.68
N ARG A 161 13.56 5.69 2.32
CA ARG A 161 13.98 5.85 3.73
C ARG A 161 14.50 7.24 4.08
N HIS A 162 15.02 7.96 3.11
CA HIS A 162 15.71 9.23 3.33
C HIS A 162 14.97 10.43 2.76
N GLY A 163 13.74 10.23 2.27
CA GLY A 163 12.96 11.30 1.62
C GLY A 163 13.69 11.92 0.44
N LEU A 164 14.47 11.12 -0.31
CA LEU A 164 15.27 11.61 -1.43
C LEU A 164 14.41 12.22 -2.53
N THR A 165 13.21 11.66 -2.73
CA THR A 165 12.24 12.18 -3.71
C THR A 165 11.71 13.56 -3.34
N ARG A 166 11.71 13.91 -2.05
CA ARG A 166 11.27 15.21 -1.51
C ARG A 166 12.37 16.27 -1.53
N ARG A 167 13.64 15.87 -1.69
CA ARG A 167 14.80 16.79 -1.69
C ARG A 167 14.97 17.41 -3.07
N ARG A 168 14.51 18.67 -3.23
CA ARG A 168 14.55 19.42 -4.50
C ARG A 168 15.92 19.37 -5.22
N LEU A 169 17.02 19.41 -4.46
CA LEU A 169 18.38 19.35 -5.02
C LEU A 169 18.76 17.95 -5.55
N LEU A 170 18.15 16.89 -5.06
CA LEU A 170 18.43 15.50 -5.45
C LEU A 170 17.42 14.97 -6.46
N ALA A 171 16.31 15.66 -6.68
CA ALA A 171 15.26 15.26 -7.60
C ALA A 171 15.76 14.87 -9.01
N PRO A 172 16.74 15.55 -9.63
CA PRO A 172 17.27 15.15 -10.95
C PRO A 172 18.02 13.80 -10.95
N LEU A 173 18.50 13.34 -9.79
CA LEU A 173 19.21 12.07 -9.66
C LEU A 173 18.28 10.87 -9.43
N VAL A 174 17.06 11.12 -8.94
CA VAL A 174 16.08 10.09 -8.60
C VAL A 174 15.78 9.16 -9.78
N PRO A 175 15.50 9.63 -11.02
CA PRO A 175 15.19 8.74 -12.14
C PRO A 175 16.33 7.75 -12.46
N ASN A 176 17.59 8.21 -12.39
CA ASN A 176 18.75 7.35 -12.63
C ASN A 176 18.93 6.33 -11.50
N ALA A 177 18.74 6.72 -10.25
CA ALA A 177 18.77 5.81 -9.12
C ALA A 177 17.67 4.73 -9.23
N VAL A 178 16.45 5.12 -9.56
CA VAL A 178 15.32 4.20 -9.78
C VAL A 178 15.61 3.21 -10.92
N ARG A 179 16.18 3.68 -12.04
CA ARG A 179 16.57 2.79 -13.15
C ARG A 179 17.65 1.78 -12.73
N LEU A 180 18.63 2.21 -11.94
CA LEU A 180 19.68 1.31 -11.45
C LEU A 180 19.12 0.26 -10.49
N LEU A 181 18.22 0.67 -9.59
CA LEU A 181 17.49 -0.22 -8.70
C LEU A 181 16.68 -1.25 -9.49
N GLY A 182 15.96 -0.81 -10.53
CA GLY A 182 15.16 -1.67 -11.40
C GLY A 182 16.01 -2.71 -12.14
N ARG A 183 17.24 -2.37 -12.57
CA ARG A 183 18.16 -3.33 -13.20
C ARG A 183 18.65 -4.44 -12.25
N ALA A 184 18.84 -4.11 -10.99
CA ALA A 184 19.31 -5.07 -9.98
C ALA A 184 18.17 -5.92 -9.39
N LEU A 185 16.94 -5.41 -9.44
CA LEU A 185 15.77 -5.96 -8.78
C LEU A 185 15.46 -7.43 -9.17
N PRO A 186 15.42 -7.83 -10.46
CA PRO A 186 15.06 -9.19 -10.86
C PRO A 186 15.94 -10.28 -10.25
N ARG A 187 17.21 -9.96 -9.93
CA ARG A 187 18.14 -10.90 -9.29
C ARG A 187 17.90 -11.06 -7.80
N ARG A 188 17.31 -10.07 -7.16
CA ARG A 188 17.08 -10.01 -5.70
C ARG A 188 15.70 -10.51 -5.29
N LEU A 189 14.69 -10.26 -6.13
CA LEU A 189 13.28 -10.56 -5.85
C LEU A 189 13.03 -11.98 -5.34
N PRO A 190 13.51 -13.06 -5.99
CA PRO A 190 13.20 -14.42 -5.53
C PRO A 190 13.64 -14.66 -4.09
N ARG A 191 14.88 -14.24 -3.74
CA ARG A 191 15.40 -14.37 -2.37
C ARG A 191 14.64 -13.50 -1.38
N TRP A 192 14.23 -12.29 -1.76
CA TRP A 192 13.49 -11.39 -0.86
C TRP A 192 12.09 -11.92 -0.60
N LEU A 193 11.39 -12.39 -1.62
CA LEU A 193 10.07 -13.02 -1.50
C LEU A 193 10.12 -14.27 -0.61
N GLU A 194 11.12 -15.13 -0.82
CA GLU A 194 11.34 -16.30 0.02
C GLU A 194 11.62 -15.92 1.48
N SER A 195 12.55 -14.98 1.71
CA SER A 195 12.95 -14.56 3.07
C SER A 195 11.85 -13.87 3.85
N THR A 196 10.96 -13.14 3.17
CA THR A 196 9.80 -12.47 3.79
C THR A 196 8.55 -13.33 3.76
N GLY A 197 8.53 -14.38 2.95
CA GLY A 197 7.36 -15.20 2.65
C GLY A 197 6.24 -14.40 1.97
N ALA A 198 6.59 -13.33 1.24
CA ALA A 198 5.62 -12.47 0.60
C ALA A 198 4.92 -13.16 -0.57
N ASN A 199 3.61 -13.01 -0.63
CA ASN A 199 2.74 -13.53 -1.69
C ASN A 199 2.59 -12.52 -2.85
N VAL A 200 2.92 -11.24 -2.58
CA VAL A 200 2.82 -10.13 -3.54
C VAL A 200 4.07 -9.28 -3.50
N ALA A 201 4.59 -8.94 -4.68
CA ALA A 201 5.60 -7.89 -4.84
C ALA A 201 4.86 -6.57 -5.19
N MET A 202 4.87 -5.60 -4.25
CA MET A 202 4.32 -4.26 -4.43
C MET A 202 5.40 -3.36 -5.02
N LEU A 203 5.43 -3.20 -6.35
CA LEU A 203 6.52 -2.53 -7.05
C LEU A 203 6.11 -1.14 -7.54
N HIS A 204 6.95 -0.14 -7.27
CA HIS A 204 6.81 1.16 -7.94
C HIS A 204 7.04 0.99 -9.45
N HIS A 205 6.20 1.61 -10.28
CA HIS A 205 6.27 1.50 -11.74
C HIS A 205 7.68 1.79 -12.32
N GLY A 206 8.43 2.69 -11.70
CA GLY A 206 9.77 3.08 -12.17
C GLY A 206 10.85 1.99 -12.02
N VAL A 207 10.63 0.95 -11.20
CA VAL A 207 11.55 -0.19 -11.06
C VAL A 207 11.06 -1.44 -11.79
N LEU A 208 9.87 -1.36 -12.41
CA LEU A 208 9.24 -2.48 -13.10
C LEU A 208 9.99 -2.85 -14.38
N SER A 209 10.02 -4.13 -14.68
CA SER A 209 10.52 -4.68 -15.95
C SER A 209 9.92 -6.06 -16.18
N GLN A 210 9.87 -6.52 -17.44
CA GLN A 210 9.42 -7.88 -17.75
C GLN A 210 10.16 -8.93 -16.90
N ALA A 211 11.49 -8.80 -16.79
CA ALA A 211 12.29 -9.73 -15.99
C ALA A 211 11.90 -9.72 -14.50
N ALA A 212 11.46 -8.59 -13.94
CA ALA A 212 10.99 -8.53 -12.56
C ALA A 212 9.65 -9.26 -12.40
N VAL A 213 8.71 -9.05 -13.32
CA VAL A 213 7.41 -9.74 -13.36
C VAL A 213 7.61 -11.25 -13.48
N ASP A 214 8.41 -11.70 -14.47
CA ASP A 214 8.69 -13.13 -14.69
C ASP A 214 9.31 -13.80 -13.47
N ARG A 215 10.22 -13.10 -12.76
CA ARG A 215 10.86 -13.62 -11.53
C ARG A 215 9.89 -13.73 -10.36
N CYS A 216 8.99 -12.77 -10.19
CA CYS A 216 7.95 -12.86 -9.17
C CYS A 216 6.99 -14.01 -9.47
N HIS A 217 6.52 -14.13 -10.71
CA HIS A 217 5.63 -15.22 -11.12
C HIS A 217 6.29 -16.60 -10.98
N ALA A 218 7.56 -16.74 -11.36
CA ALA A 218 8.33 -17.96 -11.16
C ALA A 218 8.52 -18.34 -9.68
N ALA A 219 8.54 -17.34 -8.79
CA ALA A 219 8.57 -17.52 -7.34
C ALA A 219 7.19 -17.74 -6.70
N GLY A 220 6.11 -17.78 -7.51
CA GLY A 220 4.73 -17.94 -7.04
C GLY A 220 4.07 -16.66 -6.51
N ALA A 221 4.75 -15.51 -6.55
CA ALA A 221 4.24 -14.24 -6.06
C ALA A 221 3.52 -13.45 -7.15
N ALA A 222 2.43 -12.75 -6.78
CA ALA A 222 1.77 -11.78 -7.65
C ALA A 222 2.58 -10.47 -7.73
N VAL A 223 2.33 -9.67 -8.78
CA VAL A 223 2.94 -8.34 -8.95
C VAL A 223 1.86 -7.28 -8.97
N TRP A 224 1.85 -6.41 -7.96
CA TRP A 224 0.99 -5.22 -7.92
C TRP A 224 1.84 -3.96 -8.08
N VAL A 225 1.38 -3.02 -8.89
CA VAL A 225 2.18 -1.85 -9.30
C VAL A 225 1.53 -0.56 -8.81
N TRP A 226 2.34 0.35 -8.25
CA TRP A 226 1.95 1.65 -7.72
C TRP A 226 2.92 2.75 -8.15
N THR A 227 2.52 4.03 -8.23
CA THR A 227 1.15 4.49 -8.42
C THR A 227 0.97 4.79 -9.90
N VAL A 228 -0.11 4.33 -10.50
CA VAL A 228 -0.38 4.45 -11.94
C VAL A 228 -1.58 5.38 -12.12
N ASN A 229 -1.35 6.59 -12.64
CA ASN A 229 -2.36 7.64 -12.79
C ASN A 229 -2.55 8.08 -14.25
N GLU A 230 -1.85 7.46 -15.19
CA GLU A 230 -1.88 7.83 -16.60
C GLU A 230 -2.22 6.61 -17.47
N ALA A 231 -3.05 6.81 -18.51
CA ALA A 231 -3.53 5.73 -19.39
C ALA A 231 -2.39 5.04 -20.16
N GLU A 232 -1.38 5.80 -20.59
CA GLU A 232 -0.21 5.25 -21.27
C GLU A 232 0.61 4.35 -20.33
N LEU A 233 0.80 4.79 -19.08
CA LEU A 233 1.48 3.99 -18.07
C LEU A 233 0.67 2.74 -17.70
N LEU A 234 -0.66 2.85 -17.57
CA LEU A 234 -1.55 1.71 -17.36
C LEU A 234 -1.37 0.67 -18.48
N SER A 235 -1.46 1.10 -19.73
CA SER A 235 -1.28 0.22 -20.91
C SER A 235 0.09 -0.47 -20.87
N HIS A 236 1.14 0.28 -20.51
CA HIS A 236 2.49 -0.25 -20.43
C HIS A 236 2.62 -1.33 -19.34
N VAL A 237 2.16 -1.07 -18.09
CA VAL A 237 2.32 -2.04 -17.01
C VAL A 237 1.45 -3.29 -17.21
N VAL A 238 0.25 -3.11 -17.78
CA VAL A 238 -0.63 -4.23 -18.15
C VAL A 238 0.02 -5.13 -19.20
N ALA A 239 0.68 -4.54 -20.22
CA ALA A 239 1.41 -5.30 -21.24
C ALA A 239 2.58 -6.12 -20.66
N LEU A 240 3.13 -5.74 -19.49
CA LEU A 240 4.14 -6.51 -18.77
C LEU A 240 3.54 -7.70 -17.97
N GLY A 241 2.21 -7.82 -17.91
CA GLY A 241 1.52 -8.92 -17.24
C GLY A 241 1.46 -8.76 -15.72
N VAL A 242 1.30 -7.55 -15.19
CA VAL A 242 1.10 -7.31 -13.76
C VAL A 242 -0.27 -7.82 -13.31
N ASP A 243 -0.38 -8.26 -12.06
CA ASP A 243 -1.59 -8.86 -11.50
C ASP A 243 -2.53 -7.84 -10.83
N GLY A 244 -2.00 -6.68 -10.44
CA GLY A 244 -2.78 -5.59 -9.83
C GLY A 244 -2.18 -4.22 -10.12
N VAL A 245 -3.04 -3.21 -10.19
CA VAL A 245 -2.67 -1.83 -10.44
C VAL A 245 -3.31 -0.92 -9.40
N VAL A 246 -2.49 -0.10 -8.75
CA VAL A 246 -2.87 0.86 -7.71
C VAL A 246 -2.91 2.26 -8.32
N SER A 247 -4.05 2.95 -8.22
CA SER A 247 -4.27 4.29 -8.79
C SER A 247 -4.97 5.23 -7.81
N ASP A 248 -4.57 6.51 -7.83
CA ASP A 248 -5.26 7.59 -7.11
C ASP A 248 -6.64 7.88 -7.71
N ASP A 249 -6.77 7.73 -9.02
CA ASP A 249 -8.02 7.88 -9.75
C ASP A 249 -8.47 6.54 -10.37
N PRO A 250 -9.24 5.73 -9.65
CA PRO A 250 -9.66 4.43 -10.15
C PRO A 250 -10.59 4.49 -11.37
N ARG A 251 -11.12 5.69 -11.76
CA ARG A 251 -11.84 5.86 -13.02
C ARG A 251 -10.97 5.56 -14.24
N LEU A 252 -9.64 5.63 -14.08
CA LEU A 252 -8.68 5.19 -15.08
C LEU A 252 -8.93 3.76 -15.57
N PHE A 253 -9.47 2.89 -14.72
CA PHE A 253 -9.75 1.49 -15.04
C PHE A 253 -11.04 1.26 -15.85
N LEU A 254 -11.81 2.32 -16.12
CA LEU A 254 -13.07 2.27 -16.87
C LEU A 254 -12.92 2.66 -18.35
N GLN A 255 -11.70 3.01 -18.76
CA GLN A 255 -11.38 3.48 -20.13
C GLN A 255 -11.12 2.33 -21.09
#